data_1dc259a37ae218b0d9e1b8d43c8235b9
#
_entry.id   1dc259a37ae218b0d9e1b8d43c8235b9
#
_cell.length_a   1.000
_cell.length_b   1.000
_cell.length_c   1.000
_cell.angle_alpha   90.00
_cell.angle_beta   90.00
_cell.angle_gamma   90.00
#
_symmetry.space_group_name_H-M   'P 1'
#
loop_
_entity.id
_entity.type
_entity.pdbx_description
1 polymer ?
#
loop_
_entity_poly.entity_id
_entity_poly.type
_entity_poly.pdbx_seq_one_letter_code
_entity_poly.pdbx_strand_id
1 'polypeptide(L)'
;STLIEVDINNSYNNILTNLDNITFATYLLELVEQVYRQNEDESIFTLLRAALDKINEGFDPLIITNIVELKCLDYLGVRPCIDCCSLCGSDKNIVTLSSDHGGLVCRNCYTNEVMVDIKTIKFVRMLYYVDIDKISKIEINDNSVQEINRFLEAYYERYTGLYLKSKKMLSKIVKKITI
;
A
#
# COMPACT_ATOMS: atom_id res chain seq x y z
N SER A 1 12.79 -26.57 -33.61
CA SER A 1 12.32 -25.81 -32.42
C SER A 1 10.86 -25.45 -32.62
N THR A 2 10.01 -26.12 -31.89
CA THR A 2 8.55 -25.89 -31.90
C THR A 2 8.29 -24.73 -30.96
N LEU A 3 7.84 -23.58 -31.52
CA LEU A 3 7.23 -22.52 -30.72
C LEU A 3 5.92 -23.07 -30.16
N ILE A 4 5.85 -23.26 -28.85
CA ILE A 4 4.61 -23.54 -28.14
C ILE A 4 3.84 -22.22 -28.11
N GLU A 5 2.57 -22.27 -28.47
CA GLU A 5 1.64 -21.15 -28.46
C GLU A 5 1.65 -20.48 -27.08
N VAL A 6 2.02 -19.20 -27.02
CA VAL A 6 1.97 -18.40 -25.79
C VAL A 6 0.63 -17.72 -25.75
N ASP A 7 -0.28 -18.22 -24.93
CA ASP A 7 -1.54 -17.56 -24.63
C ASP A 7 -1.27 -16.32 -23.77
N ILE A 8 -1.49 -15.14 -24.35
CA ILE A 8 -1.47 -13.88 -23.61
C ILE A 8 -2.84 -13.73 -22.92
N ASN A 9 -2.93 -14.25 -21.70
CA ASN A 9 -4.19 -14.25 -20.95
C ASN A 9 -4.66 -12.87 -20.49
N ASN A 10 -3.82 -11.84 -20.53
CA ASN A 10 -4.22 -10.48 -20.17
C ASN A 10 -3.31 -9.44 -20.85
N SER A 11 -3.91 -8.54 -21.61
CA SER A 11 -3.20 -7.40 -22.17
C SER A 11 -3.38 -6.20 -21.24
N TYR A 12 -2.38 -5.81 -20.46
CA TYR A 12 -2.38 -4.66 -19.56
C TYR A 12 -2.32 -3.32 -20.32
N ASN A 13 -3.22 -3.10 -21.28
CA ASN A 13 -3.18 -1.95 -22.17
C ASN A 13 -3.27 -0.62 -21.44
N ASN A 14 -4.12 -0.49 -20.40
CA ASN A 14 -4.24 0.74 -19.63
C ASN A 14 -2.99 1.02 -18.81
N ILE A 15 -2.27 -0.01 -18.39
CA ILE A 15 -0.96 0.16 -17.74
C ILE A 15 0.07 0.59 -18.77
N LEU A 16 0.18 -0.13 -19.90
CA LEU A 16 1.23 0.09 -20.89
C LEU A 16 1.12 1.40 -21.67
N THR A 17 -0.07 1.99 -21.74
CA THR A 17 -0.31 3.27 -22.43
C THR A 17 -0.25 4.49 -21.53
N ASN A 18 -0.09 4.32 -20.21
CA ASN A 18 -0.03 5.41 -19.24
C ASN A 18 1.27 5.35 -18.44
N LEU A 19 2.10 6.38 -18.57
CA LEU A 19 3.42 6.45 -17.94
C LEU A 19 3.36 6.37 -16.40
N ASP A 20 2.35 6.99 -15.79
CA ASP A 20 2.18 6.94 -14.35
C ASP A 20 1.83 5.51 -13.90
N ASN A 21 0.91 4.84 -14.61
CA ASN A 21 0.56 3.45 -14.33
C ASN A 21 1.76 2.49 -14.50
N ILE A 22 2.59 2.71 -15.53
CA ILE A 22 3.85 1.94 -15.70
C ILE A 22 4.74 2.11 -14.47
N THR A 23 4.85 3.34 -13.94
CA THR A 23 5.70 3.60 -12.77
C THR A 23 5.17 2.91 -11.53
N PHE A 24 3.86 2.93 -11.28
CA PHE A 24 3.23 2.19 -10.18
C PHE A 24 3.42 0.68 -10.34
N ALA A 25 3.20 0.13 -11.53
CA ALA A 25 3.40 -1.29 -11.81
C ALA A 25 4.86 -1.71 -11.58
N THR A 26 5.82 -0.91 -12.05
CA THR A 26 7.25 -1.17 -11.85
C THR A 26 7.61 -1.17 -10.36
N TYR A 27 7.05 -0.23 -9.60
CA TYR A 27 7.24 -0.20 -8.15
C TYR A 27 6.67 -1.45 -7.46
N LEU A 28 5.44 -1.86 -7.81
CA LEU A 28 4.80 -3.05 -7.25
C LEU A 28 5.59 -4.33 -7.57
N LEU A 29 6.11 -4.46 -8.78
CA LEU A 29 6.95 -5.59 -9.18
C LEU A 29 8.23 -5.65 -8.35
N GLU A 30 8.92 -4.53 -8.16
CA GLU A 30 10.14 -4.46 -7.34
C GLU A 30 9.84 -4.75 -5.86
N LEU A 31 8.76 -4.19 -5.32
CA LEU A 31 8.34 -4.41 -3.93
C LEU A 31 8.07 -5.89 -3.68
N VAL A 32 7.23 -6.50 -4.50
CA VAL A 32 6.85 -7.93 -4.36
C VAL A 32 8.07 -8.85 -4.52
N GLU A 33 8.97 -8.56 -5.47
CA GLU A 33 10.21 -9.32 -5.62
C GLU A 33 11.06 -9.29 -4.35
N GLN A 34 11.23 -8.11 -3.75
CA GLN A 34 12.06 -7.98 -2.55
C GLN A 34 11.39 -8.62 -1.32
N VAL A 35 10.06 -8.53 -1.20
CA VAL A 35 9.30 -9.20 -0.13
C VAL A 35 9.38 -10.72 -0.29
N TYR A 36 9.17 -11.24 -1.50
CA TYR A 36 9.28 -12.67 -1.79
C TYR A 36 10.66 -13.24 -1.44
N ARG A 37 11.73 -12.51 -1.72
CA ARG A 37 13.11 -12.93 -1.36
C ARG A 37 13.32 -13.10 0.16
N GLN A 38 12.50 -12.45 0.98
CA GLN A 38 12.61 -12.56 2.44
C GLN A 38 11.73 -13.66 3.04
N ASN A 39 10.58 -13.94 2.42
CA ASN A 39 9.56 -14.83 2.99
C ASN A 39 9.27 -16.07 2.15
N GLU A 40 9.60 -16.07 0.85
CA GLU A 40 9.35 -17.15 -0.11
C GLU A 40 7.89 -17.66 -0.17
N ASP A 41 6.92 -16.80 0.21
CA ASP A 41 5.49 -17.11 0.13
C ASP A 41 4.94 -16.72 -1.25
N GLU A 42 4.62 -17.72 -2.06
CA GLU A 42 4.14 -17.52 -3.44
C GLU A 42 2.76 -16.85 -3.52
N SER A 43 1.99 -16.81 -2.43
CA SER A 43 0.67 -16.14 -2.41
C SER A 43 0.78 -14.63 -2.70
N ILE A 44 1.96 -14.04 -2.47
CA ILE A 44 2.22 -12.64 -2.79
C ILE A 44 2.08 -12.34 -4.30
N PHE A 45 2.34 -13.32 -5.18
CA PHE A 45 2.16 -13.14 -6.62
C PHE A 45 0.68 -13.05 -7.02
N THR A 46 -0.21 -13.71 -6.26
CA THR A 46 -1.66 -13.54 -6.41
C THR A 46 -2.08 -12.11 -6.06
N LEU A 47 -1.54 -11.57 -4.97
CA LEU A 47 -1.76 -10.18 -4.57
C LEU A 47 -1.26 -9.20 -5.65
N LEU A 48 -0.06 -9.42 -6.19
CA LEU A 48 0.51 -8.60 -7.26
C LEU A 48 -0.38 -8.61 -8.51
N ARG A 49 -0.79 -9.80 -8.96
CA ARG A 49 -1.66 -9.92 -10.14
C ARG A 49 -2.97 -9.17 -9.94
N ALA A 50 -3.63 -9.38 -8.80
CA ALA A 50 -4.88 -8.68 -8.47
C ALA A 50 -4.69 -7.14 -8.48
N ALA A 51 -3.57 -6.66 -7.97
CA ALA A 51 -3.25 -5.22 -7.98
C ALA A 51 -3.08 -4.68 -9.40
N LEU A 52 -2.32 -5.39 -10.25
CA LEU A 52 -2.12 -5.00 -11.64
C LEU A 52 -3.42 -5.04 -12.43
N ASP A 53 -4.27 -6.06 -12.20
CA ASP A 53 -5.59 -6.16 -12.82
C ASP A 53 -6.45 -4.94 -12.43
N LYS A 54 -6.49 -4.54 -11.16
CA LYS A 54 -7.25 -3.36 -10.70
C LYS A 54 -6.73 -2.05 -11.28
N ILE A 55 -5.42 -1.85 -11.36
CA ILE A 55 -4.85 -0.68 -12.03
C ILE A 55 -5.23 -0.68 -13.52
N ASN A 56 -5.19 -1.83 -14.18
CA ASN A 56 -5.58 -1.95 -15.58
C ASN A 56 -7.09 -1.75 -15.82
N GLU A 57 -7.94 -2.07 -14.84
CA GLU A 57 -9.38 -1.77 -14.82
C GLU A 57 -9.67 -0.27 -14.62
N GLY A 58 -8.69 0.56 -14.29
CA GLY A 58 -8.81 2.01 -14.11
C GLY A 58 -9.00 2.48 -12.67
N PHE A 59 -8.75 1.63 -11.68
CA PHE A 59 -8.69 2.05 -10.28
C PHE A 59 -7.50 2.97 -10.04
N ASP A 60 -7.62 3.86 -9.05
CA ASP A 60 -6.53 4.75 -8.65
C ASP A 60 -5.28 3.94 -8.26
N PRO A 61 -4.17 4.09 -8.99
CA PRO A 61 -2.98 3.27 -8.77
C PRO A 61 -2.31 3.54 -7.43
N LEU A 62 -2.45 4.74 -6.84
CA LEU A 62 -1.90 5.05 -5.52
C LEU A 62 -2.68 4.32 -4.42
N ILE A 63 -4.01 4.30 -4.51
CA ILE A 63 -4.85 3.56 -3.54
C ILE A 63 -4.54 2.06 -3.61
N ILE A 64 -4.46 1.50 -4.81
CA ILE A 64 -4.11 0.08 -5.00
C ILE A 64 -2.71 -0.21 -4.45
N THR A 65 -1.74 0.66 -4.69
CA THR A 65 -0.38 0.53 -4.16
C THR A 65 -0.38 0.54 -2.63
N ASN A 66 -1.11 1.45 -1.99
CA ASN A 66 -1.23 1.51 -0.53
C ASN A 66 -1.82 0.21 0.06
N ILE A 67 -2.78 -0.42 -0.63
CA ILE A 67 -3.30 -1.74 -0.22
C ILE A 67 -2.19 -2.80 -0.26
N VAL A 68 -1.45 -2.87 -1.36
CA VAL A 68 -0.35 -3.85 -1.49
C VAL A 68 0.73 -3.60 -0.46
N GLU A 69 1.14 -2.34 -0.25
CA GLU A 69 2.12 -1.98 0.77
C GLU A 69 1.67 -2.44 2.16
N LEU A 70 0.42 -2.15 2.55
CA LEU A 70 -0.13 -2.61 3.85
C LEU A 70 -0.08 -4.13 4.01
N LYS A 71 -0.43 -4.89 2.98
CA LYS A 71 -0.42 -6.36 3.01
C LYS A 71 1.00 -6.92 2.99
N CYS A 72 1.93 -6.29 2.29
CA CYS A 72 3.34 -6.70 2.28
C CYS A 72 3.99 -6.63 3.68
N LEU A 73 3.52 -5.75 4.56
CA LEU A 73 4.01 -5.67 5.94
C LEU A 73 3.70 -6.94 6.75
N ASP A 74 2.63 -7.68 6.41
CA ASP A 74 2.34 -8.99 7.01
C ASP A 74 3.36 -10.04 6.55
N TYR A 75 3.67 -10.08 5.25
CA TYR A 75 4.68 -10.97 4.70
C TYR A 75 6.07 -10.70 5.29
N LEU A 76 6.37 -9.45 5.60
CA LEU A 76 7.63 -9.03 6.22
C LEU A 76 7.66 -9.23 7.74
N GLY A 77 6.54 -9.64 8.36
CA GLY A 77 6.43 -9.84 9.81
C GLY A 77 6.47 -8.55 10.63
N VAL A 78 6.23 -7.41 10.01
CA VAL A 78 6.27 -6.07 10.64
C VAL A 78 4.90 -5.38 10.55
N ARG A 79 3.83 -6.11 10.80
CA ARG A 79 2.45 -5.63 10.77
C ARG A 79 2.24 -4.42 11.67
N PRO A 80 1.66 -3.30 11.19
CA PRO A 80 1.28 -2.18 12.03
C PRO A 80 0.05 -2.54 12.92
N CYS A 81 0.00 -1.98 14.12
CA CYS A 81 -1.18 -2.09 14.98
C CYS A 81 -2.26 -1.12 14.48
N ILE A 82 -3.23 -1.64 13.72
CA ILE A 82 -4.33 -0.85 13.14
C ILE A 82 -5.69 -1.11 13.78
N ASP A 83 -5.80 -2.05 14.69
CA ASP A 83 -7.05 -2.40 15.36
C ASP A 83 -7.25 -1.64 16.66
N CYS A 84 -6.14 -1.35 17.35
CA CYS A 84 -6.13 -0.69 18.63
C CYS A 84 -4.92 0.26 18.75
N CYS A 85 -4.82 0.97 19.86
CA CYS A 85 -3.65 1.78 20.18
C CYS A 85 -2.43 0.87 20.37
N SER A 86 -1.36 1.12 19.62
CA SER A 86 -0.11 0.36 19.68
C SER A 86 0.60 0.43 21.04
N LEU A 87 0.30 1.47 21.84
CA LEU A 87 0.95 1.70 23.13
C LEU A 87 0.19 1.10 24.32
N CYS A 88 -1.15 1.13 24.31
CA CYS A 88 -1.95 0.68 25.46
C CYS A 88 -3.01 -0.38 25.14
N GLY A 89 -3.17 -0.75 23.85
CA GLY A 89 -4.14 -1.75 23.43
C GLY A 89 -5.61 -1.27 23.40
N SER A 90 -5.90 0.00 23.72
CA SER A 90 -7.27 0.52 23.67
C SER A 90 -7.76 0.70 22.23
N ASP A 91 -8.96 0.25 21.93
CA ASP A 91 -9.64 0.47 20.65
C ASP A 91 -10.41 1.80 20.58
N LYS A 92 -10.46 2.55 21.70
CA LYS A 92 -11.25 3.78 21.84
C LYS A 92 -10.38 5.03 21.66
N ASN A 93 -11.05 6.10 21.21
CA ASN A 93 -10.46 7.44 21.10
C ASN A 93 -9.13 7.48 20.34
N ILE A 94 -9.04 6.72 19.25
CA ILE A 94 -7.88 6.75 18.34
C ILE A 94 -7.87 8.13 17.66
N VAL A 95 -6.70 8.79 17.66
CA VAL A 95 -6.53 10.15 17.15
C VAL A 95 -5.45 10.32 16.10
N THR A 96 -4.54 9.36 15.98
CA THR A 96 -3.47 9.44 14.98
C THR A 96 -2.96 8.06 14.54
N LEU A 97 -2.21 8.08 13.46
CA LEU A 97 -1.50 6.96 12.87
C LEU A 97 -0.01 7.31 12.87
N SER A 98 0.77 6.61 13.68
CA SER A 98 2.18 6.92 13.94
C SER A 98 3.10 5.77 13.50
N SER A 99 4.02 6.06 12.59
CA SER A 99 5.10 5.13 12.25
C SER A 99 6.07 4.93 13.42
N ASP A 100 6.29 5.95 14.25
CA ASP A 100 7.20 5.87 15.39
C ASP A 100 6.71 4.89 16.46
N HIS A 101 5.39 4.79 16.61
CA HIS A 101 4.77 3.90 17.59
C HIS A 101 4.22 2.60 16.96
N GLY A 102 4.49 2.38 15.68
CA GLY A 102 4.12 1.12 15.01
C GLY A 102 2.63 0.98 14.71
N GLY A 103 1.86 2.08 14.59
CA GLY A 103 0.44 2.00 14.25
C GLY A 103 -0.42 3.11 14.84
N LEU A 104 -1.66 2.76 15.20
CA LEU A 104 -2.63 3.71 15.76
C LEU A 104 -2.30 4.11 17.19
N VAL A 105 -2.56 5.38 17.54
CA VAL A 105 -2.38 5.93 18.88
C VAL A 105 -3.66 6.60 19.36
N CYS A 106 -4.06 6.29 20.59
CA CYS A 106 -5.24 6.87 21.21
C CYS A 106 -4.93 8.22 21.91
N ARG A 107 -5.97 8.96 22.24
CA ARG A 107 -5.86 10.28 22.88
C ARG A 107 -5.05 10.27 24.18
N ASN A 108 -5.16 9.19 24.96
CA ASN A 108 -4.47 9.09 26.26
C ASN A 108 -2.96 8.85 26.11
N CYS A 109 -2.55 8.22 24.99
CA CYS A 109 -1.16 7.94 24.70
C CYS A 109 -0.54 8.96 23.74
N TYR A 110 -1.37 9.83 23.16
CA TYR A 110 -0.93 10.89 22.26
C TYR A 110 0.01 11.87 22.95
N THR A 111 1.10 12.19 22.32
CA THR A 111 2.09 13.16 22.80
C THR A 111 2.15 14.39 21.89
N ASN A 112 2.77 14.26 20.72
CA ASN A 112 2.98 15.37 19.77
C ASN A 112 2.99 14.91 18.31
N GLU A 113 2.49 13.71 18.04
CA GLU A 113 2.41 13.17 16.67
C GLU A 113 1.48 14.04 15.81
N VAL A 114 1.70 14.03 14.50
CA VAL A 114 0.78 14.69 13.56
C VAL A 114 -0.57 13.99 13.63
N MET A 115 -1.61 14.73 14.01
CA MET A 115 -2.98 14.19 14.00
C MET A 115 -3.45 13.96 12.56
N VAL A 116 -4.14 12.85 12.36
CA VAL A 116 -4.77 12.53 11.07
C VAL A 116 -6.29 12.71 11.14
N ASP A 117 -6.92 12.86 9.98
CA ASP A 117 -8.39 12.87 9.91
C ASP A 117 -8.96 11.54 10.44
N ILE A 118 -10.07 11.61 11.17
CA ILE A 118 -10.76 10.40 11.66
C ILE A 118 -11.16 9.45 10.53
N LYS A 119 -11.41 9.97 9.33
CA LYS A 119 -11.69 9.18 8.13
C LYS A 119 -10.46 8.39 7.71
N THR A 120 -9.26 8.94 7.85
CA THR A 120 -8.00 8.26 7.53
C THR A 120 -7.82 6.99 8.38
N ILE A 121 -8.18 7.05 9.67
CA ILE A 121 -8.16 5.87 10.55
C ILE A 121 -9.11 4.78 10.04
N LYS A 122 -10.30 5.16 9.57
CA LYS A 122 -11.25 4.21 8.98
C LYS A 122 -10.72 3.65 7.66
N PHE A 123 -10.16 4.50 6.81
CA PHE A 123 -9.64 4.09 5.51
C PHE A 123 -8.42 3.17 5.63
N VAL A 124 -7.45 3.43 6.51
CA VAL A 124 -6.30 2.54 6.66
C VAL A 124 -6.73 1.14 7.11
N ARG A 125 -7.70 1.03 8.01
CA ARG A 125 -8.31 -0.26 8.39
C ARG A 125 -8.99 -0.94 7.21
N MET A 126 -9.80 -0.19 6.47
CA MET A 126 -10.48 -0.72 5.27
C MET A 126 -9.48 -1.23 4.25
N LEU A 127 -8.45 -0.46 3.92
CA LEU A 127 -7.42 -0.85 2.94
C LEU A 127 -6.63 -2.07 3.39
N TYR A 128 -6.38 -2.20 4.68
CA TYR A 128 -5.67 -3.37 5.20
C TYR A 128 -6.50 -4.65 5.07
N TYR A 129 -7.80 -4.61 5.38
CA TYR A 129 -8.65 -5.81 5.40
C TYR A 129 -9.31 -6.13 4.06
N VAL A 130 -9.34 -5.19 3.11
CA VAL A 130 -10.02 -5.41 1.84
C VAL A 130 -9.38 -6.56 1.05
N ASP A 131 -10.22 -7.39 0.45
CA ASP A 131 -9.81 -8.35 -0.56
C ASP A 131 -9.75 -7.62 -1.90
N ILE A 132 -8.53 -7.48 -2.44
CA ILE A 132 -8.28 -6.65 -3.62
C ILE A 132 -9.05 -7.16 -4.85
N ASP A 133 -9.19 -8.48 -5.00
CA ASP A 133 -9.94 -9.08 -6.11
C ASP A 133 -11.42 -8.69 -6.09
N LYS A 134 -11.98 -8.46 -4.91
CA LYS A 134 -13.41 -8.15 -4.71
C LYS A 134 -13.75 -6.67 -4.76
N ILE A 135 -12.76 -5.80 -4.96
CA ILE A 135 -13.00 -4.36 -5.06
C ILE A 135 -13.76 -4.08 -6.36
N SER A 136 -14.99 -3.58 -6.23
CA SER A 136 -15.79 -3.07 -7.36
C SER A 136 -15.83 -1.55 -7.40
N LYS A 137 -15.63 -0.88 -6.26
CA LYS A 137 -15.56 0.56 -6.12
C LYS A 137 -14.76 0.91 -4.87
N ILE A 138 -13.89 1.90 -4.97
CA ILE A 138 -13.16 2.45 -3.82
C ILE A 138 -12.97 3.96 -4.05
N GLU A 139 -13.39 4.75 -3.08
CA GLU A 139 -13.24 6.21 -3.12
C GLU A 139 -12.69 6.67 -1.77
N ILE A 140 -11.55 7.31 -1.80
CA ILE A 140 -10.90 7.89 -0.62
C ILE A 140 -10.57 9.34 -0.97
N ASN A 141 -10.83 10.25 -0.06
CA ASN A 141 -10.47 11.64 -0.28
C ASN A 141 -8.94 11.83 -0.29
N ASP A 142 -8.47 12.81 -1.05
CA ASP A 142 -7.05 13.05 -1.30
C ASP A 142 -6.24 13.23 -0.01
N ASN A 143 -6.79 13.94 0.99
CA ASN A 143 -6.11 14.13 2.26
C ASN A 143 -5.83 12.80 2.96
N SER A 144 -6.82 11.91 3.03
CA SER A 144 -6.63 10.59 3.66
C SER A 144 -5.66 9.70 2.89
N VAL A 145 -5.68 9.73 1.55
CA VAL A 145 -4.71 9.00 0.72
C VAL A 145 -3.29 9.48 1.03
N GLN A 146 -3.09 10.80 1.13
CA GLN A 146 -1.78 11.39 1.43
C GLN A 146 -1.30 11.08 2.85
N GLU A 147 -2.20 11.11 3.83
CA GLU A 147 -1.86 10.76 5.22
C GLU A 147 -1.45 9.29 5.32
N ILE A 148 -2.15 8.38 4.64
CA ILE A 148 -1.80 6.95 4.57
C ILE A 148 -0.46 6.76 3.86
N ASN A 149 -0.27 7.42 2.71
CA ASN A 149 0.99 7.30 1.96
C ASN A 149 2.19 7.79 2.78
N ARG A 150 2.08 8.93 3.47
CA ARG A 150 3.14 9.44 4.36
C ARG A 150 3.44 8.48 5.51
N PHE A 151 2.41 7.89 6.10
CA PHE A 151 2.59 6.87 7.12
C PHE A 151 3.35 5.66 6.58
N LEU A 152 2.93 5.13 5.42
CA LEU A 152 3.57 3.97 4.80
C LEU A 152 5.03 4.25 4.42
N GLU A 153 5.33 5.42 3.85
CA GLU A 153 6.71 5.81 3.54
C GLU A 153 7.62 5.77 4.77
N ALA A 154 7.19 6.40 5.87
CA ALA A 154 7.93 6.42 7.12
C ALA A 154 8.00 5.03 7.78
N TYR A 155 6.94 4.25 7.68
CA TYR A 155 6.86 2.90 8.23
C TYR A 155 7.83 1.94 7.52
N TYR A 156 7.84 1.95 6.19
CA TYR A 156 8.75 1.14 5.38
C TYR A 156 10.22 1.47 5.67
N GLU A 157 10.56 2.76 5.73
CA GLU A 157 11.91 3.21 6.07
C GLU A 157 12.37 2.69 7.43
N ARG A 158 11.47 2.71 8.42
CA ARG A 158 11.79 2.34 9.81
C ARG A 158 11.86 0.83 10.03
N TYR A 159 10.95 0.06 9.44
CA TYR A 159 10.72 -1.33 9.87
C TYR A 159 11.11 -2.39 8.85
N THR A 160 11.26 -2.06 7.57
CA THR A 160 11.43 -3.11 6.55
C THR A 160 12.87 -3.30 6.10
N GLY A 161 13.69 -2.26 6.14
CA GLY A 161 15.04 -2.27 5.59
C GLY A 161 15.10 -2.47 4.07
N LEU A 162 13.96 -2.41 3.37
CA LEU A 162 13.89 -2.56 1.92
C LEU A 162 14.48 -1.33 1.22
N TYR A 163 15.27 -1.58 0.18
CA TYR A 163 15.77 -0.54 -0.72
C TYR A 163 15.12 -0.67 -2.09
N LEU A 164 14.13 0.18 -2.36
CA LEU A 164 13.33 0.18 -3.59
C LEU A 164 13.81 1.31 -4.52
N LYS A 165 14.46 0.96 -5.62
CA LYS A 165 15.00 1.93 -6.59
C LYS A 165 13.90 2.73 -7.29
N SER A 166 12.77 2.07 -7.59
CA SER A 166 11.60 2.68 -8.22
C SER A 166 10.86 3.67 -7.31
N LYS A 167 11.04 3.61 -5.98
CA LYS A 167 10.41 4.52 -5.01
C LYS A 167 10.68 6.00 -5.33
N LYS A 168 11.88 6.32 -5.80
CA LYS A 168 12.26 7.69 -6.17
C LYS A 168 11.45 8.22 -7.37
N MET A 169 11.12 7.36 -8.33
CA MET A 169 10.29 7.74 -9.48
C MET A 169 8.83 7.88 -9.03
N LEU A 170 8.34 6.94 -8.25
CA LEU A 170 6.99 6.96 -7.70
C LEU A 170 6.73 8.23 -6.87
N SER A 171 7.64 8.61 -5.99
CA SER A 171 7.52 9.81 -5.15
C SER A 171 7.39 11.11 -5.97
N LYS A 172 7.96 11.18 -7.18
CA LYS A 172 7.79 12.34 -8.06
C LYS A 172 6.38 12.42 -8.63
N ILE A 173 5.78 11.27 -8.96
CA ILE A 173 4.41 11.22 -9.49
C ILE A 173 3.41 11.56 -8.39
N VAL A 174 3.54 10.95 -7.22
CA VAL A 174 2.67 11.19 -6.06
C VAL A 174 2.66 12.69 -5.70
N LYS A 175 3.82 13.36 -5.71
CA LYS A 175 3.90 14.81 -5.47
C LYS A 175 3.20 15.65 -6.53
N LYS A 176 3.12 15.21 -7.79
CA LYS A 176 2.41 15.93 -8.85
C LYS A 176 0.89 15.80 -8.73
N ILE A 177 0.40 14.67 -8.25
CA ILE A 177 -1.04 14.43 -8.04
C ILE A 177 -1.55 15.26 -6.84
N THR A 178 -0.66 15.73 -6.00
CA THR A 178 -0.92 16.42 -4.72
C THR A 178 -1.01 17.95 -4.85
N ILE A 179 -0.73 18.54 -6.03
CA ILE A 179 -0.82 19.98 -6.34
C ILE A 179 -2.09 20.27 -7.14
#